data_44000ff3c915112337caa720313cbcdf
#
_entry.id   44000ff3c915112337caa720313cbcdf
#
_cell.length_a   1.000
_cell.length_b   1.000
_cell.length_c   1.000
_cell.angle_alpha   90.00
_cell.angle_beta   90.00
_cell.angle_gamma   90.00
#
_symmetry.space_group_name_H-M   'P 1'
#
loop_
_entity.id
_entity.type
_entity.pdbx_description
1 polymer ?
#
loop_
_entity_poly.entity_id
_entity_poly.type
_entity_poly.pdbx_seq_one_letter_code
_entity_poly.pdbx_strand_id
1 'polypeptide(L)'
;MRYGLIDGNTFYVSCERVFDPKLRGKPTVVLGNGDGCCIALSPEAKALGLKMGMPIFQVPKDIRKQVLVRSANFALYGDLSARIVTILQDLFPRVEIYSIDENFVDLEGLKDPLAACLEARQRILQWVGIPCCAGLGATRTLAKAGNKLAKDQSKRAVHAGSLAVFHATAQNVNALAVEDVWGVGRRYAERLAGEGVRTAADLAALPTDHVRAHYGVVLARTQMELRGIPCSDLELEEPERKQLVVSRTFGREVTDPMEALATFCSVACEKLRKRGQAAGALWVWLDGNPFKGDSFHASRASPFPFPTQDTGEVLRTVRRLAKSIMDQADRGQGIQAYKRGGVGLTNLVQAEARQADLFVGPNEKAERTMAVLDQINAKFGRGTVGVGNVGWRVGGARLGEQSNVTINAQWRPILHSLSPSYTTKWGDLLQVR
;
A
#
# COMPACT_ATOMS: atom_id res chain seq x y z
N MET A 1 -27.06 13.75 -3.20
CA MET A 1 -25.81 12.99 -3.34
C MET A 1 -24.68 13.91 -2.89
N ARG A 2 -23.86 13.44 -1.98
CA ARG A 2 -22.75 14.29 -1.46
C ARG A 2 -21.38 13.73 -1.83
N TYR A 3 -21.24 12.40 -1.85
CA TYR A 3 -19.96 11.76 -2.08
C TYR A 3 -19.97 10.84 -3.28
N GLY A 4 -18.91 10.89 -4.09
CA GLY A 4 -18.57 9.92 -5.11
C GLY A 4 -17.30 9.16 -4.70
N LEU A 5 -17.19 7.89 -5.04
CA LEU A 5 -15.96 7.11 -4.99
C LEU A 5 -15.61 6.68 -6.41
N ILE A 6 -14.45 7.09 -6.89
CA ILE A 6 -13.88 6.64 -8.17
C ILE A 6 -12.78 5.63 -7.87
N ASP A 7 -12.87 4.44 -8.47
CA ASP A 7 -12.02 3.29 -8.16
C ASP A 7 -11.49 2.63 -9.44
N GLY A 8 -10.18 2.54 -9.57
CA GLY A 8 -9.50 1.90 -10.70
C GLY A 8 -9.65 0.38 -10.68
N ASN A 9 -10.30 -0.18 -11.69
CA ASN A 9 -10.56 -1.61 -11.77
C ASN A 9 -9.27 -2.41 -11.93
N THR A 10 -9.01 -3.37 -11.02
CA THR A 10 -7.80 -4.20 -11.03
C THR A 10 -6.53 -3.38 -11.28
N PHE A 11 -6.39 -2.28 -10.54
CA PHE A 11 -5.54 -1.14 -10.86
C PHE A 11 -4.12 -1.53 -11.28
N TYR A 12 -3.38 -2.32 -10.49
CA TYR A 12 -2.01 -2.68 -10.84
C TYR A 12 -1.91 -3.48 -12.15
N VAL A 13 -2.84 -4.41 -12.39
CA VAL A 13 -2.88 -5.13 -13.67
C VAL A 13 -3.26 -4.19 -14.82
N SER A 14 -4.17 -3.25 -14.57
CA SER A 14 -4.56 -2.26 -15.57
C SER A 14 -3.40 -1.32 -15.93
N CYS A 15 -2.59 -0.90 -14.96
CA CYS A 15 -1.36 -0.14 -15.19
C CYS A 15 -0.39 -0.89 -16.11
N GLU A 16 -0.16 -2.18 -15.87
CA GLU A 16 0.68 -3.00 -16.72
C GLU A 16 0.11 -3.14 -18.14
N ARG A 17 -1.22 -3.29 -18.27
CA ARG A 17 -1.94 -3.42 -19.55
C ARG A 17 -1.93 -2.14 -20.41
N VAL A 18 -1.72 -0.97 -19.80
CA VAL A 18 -1.56 0.29 -20.54
C VAL A 18 -0.33 0.22 -21.45
N PHE A 19 0.79 -0.29 -20.93
CA PHE A 19 2.08 -0.30 -21.64
C PHE A 19 2.42 -1.65 -22.29
N ASP A 20 1.75 -2.73 -21.89
CA ASP A 20 1.86 -4.05 -22.52
C ASP A 20 0.49 -4.58 -22.93
N PRO A 21 0.00 -4.20 -24.15
CA PRO A 21 -1.30 -4.67 -24.66
C PRO A 21 -1.41 -6.20 -24.78
N LYS A 22 -0.29 -6.92 -24.82
CA LYS A 22 -0.26 -8.41 -24.88
C LYS A 22 -0.85 -9.05 -23.61
N LEU A 23 -0.97 -8.31 -22.52
CA LEU A 23 -1.60 -8.75 -21.27
C LEU A 23 -3.12 -8.66 -21.31
N ARG A 24 -3.72 -7.96 -22.28
CA ARG A 24 -5.17 -7.80 -22.40
C ARG A 24 -5.84 -9.14 -22.68
N GLY A 25 -6.90 -9.45 -21.96
CA GLY A 25 -7.64 -10.71 -22.07
C GLY A 25 -6.89 -11.95 -21.58
N LYS A 26 -5.69 -11.79 -21.01
CA LYS A 26 -4.91 -12.92 -20.51
C LYS A 26 -4.88 -12.95 -18.98
N PRO A 27 -4.86 -14.16 -18.37
CA PRO A 27 -4.67 -14.30 -16.92
C PRO A 27 -3.36 -13.65 -16.49
N THR A 28 -3.46 -12.56 -15.73
CA THR A 28 -2.31 -11.77 -15.29
C THR A 28 -2.36 -11.55 -13.79
N VAL A 29 -1.23 -11.70 -13.13
CA VAL A 29 -1.08 -11.41 -11.70
C VAL A 29 0.08 -10.45 -11.47
N VAL A 30 -0.10 -9.55 -10.50
CA VAL A 30 0.98 -8.72 -9.97
C VAL A 30 1.35 -9.23 -8.60
N LEU A 31 2.64 -9.48 -8.39
CA LEU A 31 3.18 -10.00 -7.13
C LEU A 31 3.68 -8.86 -6.25
N GLY A 32 3.47 -9.02 -4.95
CA GLY A 32 3.97 -8.12 -3.93
C GLY A 32 5.49 -8.16 -3.76
N ASN A 33 6.00 -7.31 -2.88
CA ASN A 33 7.44 -7.18 -2.61
C ASN A 33 8.12 -8.54 -2.40
N GLY A 34 9.16 -8.80 -3.22
CA GLY A 34 9.88 -10.07 -3.20
C GLY A 34 9.17 -11.20 -3.93
N ASP A 35 8.22 -10.87 -4.80
CA ASP A 35 7.47 -11.81 -5.66
C ASP A 35 6.82 -12.98 -4.90
N GLY A 36 6.43 -12.73 -3.63
CA GLY A 36 5.90 -13.77 -2.74
C GLY A 36 4.43 -14.08 -2.96
N CYS A 37 3.57 -13.06 -3.01
CA CYS A 37 2.11 -13.22 -3.00
C CYS A 37 1.43 -12.36 -4.06
N CYS A 38 0.28 -12.81 -4.53
CA CYS A 38 -0.56 -12.07 -5.48
C CYS A 38 -1.20 -10.85 -4.79
N ILE A 39 -0.88 -9.65 -5.23
CA ILE A 39 -1.46 -8.39 -4.73
C ILE A 39 -2.44 -7.74 -5.70
N ALA A 40 -2.45 -8.17 -6.97
CA ALA A 40 -3.50 -7.84 -7.93
C ALA A 40 -3.69 -9.01 -8.91
N LEU A 41 -4.93 -9.18 -9.35
CA LEU A 41 -5.36 -10.28 -10.19
C LEU A 41 -6.28 -9.74 -11.29
N SER A 42 -6.01 -10.12 -12.54
CA SER A 42 -6.96 -9.85 -13.62
C SER A 42 -8.24 -10.66 -13.45
N PRO A 43 -9.36 -10.28 -14.10
CA PRO A 43 -10.59 -11.08 -14.09
C PRO A 43 -10.34 -12.52 -14.58
N GLU A 44 -9.52 -12.69 -15.60
CA GLU A 44 -9.15 -14.00 -16.16
C GLU A 44 -8.36 -14.84 -15.15
N ALA A 45 -7.46 -14.22 -14.38
CA ALA A 45 -6.72 -14.92 -13.31
C ALA A 45 -7.65 -15.33 -12.16
N LYS A 46 -8.62 -14.48 -11.80
CA LYS A 46 -9.66 -14.82 -10.81
C LYS A 46 -10.53 -15.99 -11.27
N ALA A 47 -10.87 -16.05 -12.56
CA ALA A 47 -11.64 -17.16 -13.15
C ALA A 47 -10.89 -18.50 -13.07
N LEU A 48 -9.57 -18.50 -13.04
CA LEU A 48 -8.73 -19.69 -12.79
C LEU A 48 -8.64 -20.06 -11.30
N GLY A 49 -9.38 -19.39 -10.42
CA GLY A 49 -9.42 -19.69 -8.98
C GLY A 49 -8.31 -19.03 -8.15
N LEU A 50 -7.49 -18.12 -8.72
CA LEU A 50 -6.48 -17.39 -7.95
C LEU A 50 -7.16 -16.37 -7.03
N LYS A 51 -6.57 -16.18 -5.84
CA LYS A 51 -7.09 -15.27 -4.79
C LYS A 51 -6.05 -14.23 -4.40
N MET A 52 -6.52 -13.08 -3.96
CA MET A 52 -5.67 -12.05 -3.35
C MET A 52 -4.96 -12.60 -2.12
N GLY A 53 -3.67 -12.26 -1.96
CA GLY A 53 -2.85 -12.77 -0.87
C GLY A 53 -2.32 -14.19 -1.08
N MET A 54 -2.76 -14.91 -2.11
CA MET A 54 -2.30 -16.27 -2.40
C MET A 54 -0.80 -16.27 -2.70
N PRO A 55 0.01 -17.07 -1.98
CA PRO A 55 1.42 -17.23 -2.31
C PRO A 55 1.59 -17.86 -3.69
N ILE A 56 2.48 -17.29 -4.50
CA ILE A 56 2.66 -17.73 -5.90
C ILE A 56 3.14 -19.19 -6.00
N PHE A 57 3.86 -19.70 -5.01
CA PHE A 57 4.31 -21.09 -4.97
C PHE A 57 3.19 -22.10 -4.69
N GLN A 58 2.04 -21.64 -4.15
CA GLN A 58 0.86 -22.48 -3.91
C GLN A 58 -0.03 -22.59 -5.14
N VAL A 59 0.21 -21.80 -6.19
CA VAL A 59 -0.53 -21.90 -7.45
C VAL A 59 -0.16 -23.21 -8.14
N PRO A 60 -1.14 -24.08 -8.47
CA PRO A 60 -0.88 -25.34 -9.18
C PRO A 60 -0.06 -25.14 -10.45
N LYS A 61 0.84 -26.07 -10.76
CA LYS A 61 1.79 -25.93 -11.87
C LYS A 61 1.14 -25.74 -13.24
N ASP A 62 0.02 -26.40 -13.47
CA ASP A 62 -0.80 -26.30 -14.69
C ASP A 62 -1.42 -24.92 -14.85
N ILE A 63 -1.99 -24.35 -13.78
CA ILE A 63 -2.52 -22.99 -13.76
C ILE A 63 -1.39 -21.98 -13.90
N ARG A 64 -0.26 -22.19 -13.20
CA ARG A 64 0.88 -21.29 -13.25
C ARG A 64 1.45 -21.08 -14.65
N LYS A 65 1.43 -22.09 -15.49
CA LYS A 65 1.87 -22.02 -16.90
C LYS A 65 0.97 -21.10 -17.75
N GLN A 66 -0.28 -20.92 -17.35
CA GLN A 66 -1.27 -20.10 -18.07
C GLN A 66 -1.25 -18.63 -17.62
N VAL A 67 -0.59 -18.33 -16.51
CA VAL A 67 -0.65 -17.01 -15.85
C VAL A 67 0.59 -16.19 -16.18
N LEU A 68 0.37 -14.99 -16.67
CA LEU A 68 1.43 -13.99 -16.86
C LEU A 68 1.70 -13.28 -15.53
N VAL A 69 2.97 -13.27 -15.15
CA VAL A 69 3.40 -12.70 -13.85
C VAL A 69 4.11 -11.38 -14.08
N ARG A 70 3.81 -10.38 -13.23
CA ARG A 70 4.55 -9.13 -13.11
C ARG A 70 4.94 -8.90 -11.65
N SER A 71 6.13 -8.40 -11.42
CA SER A 71 6.53 -7.87 -10.11
C SER A 71 5.95 -6.47 -9.93
N ALA A 72 5.54 -6.10 -8.72
CA ALA A 72 4.94 -4.80 -8.47
C ALA A 72 5.86 -3.63 -8.82
N ASN A 73 5.43 -2.78 -9.75
CA ASN A 73 6.10 -1.56 -10.18
C ASN A 73 5.41 -0.33 -9.56
N PHE A 74 5.63 -0.13 -8.25
CA PHE A 74 4.98 0.96 -7.52
C PHE A 74 5.33 2.36 -8.03
N ALA A 75 6.47 2.54 -8.71
CA ALA A 75 6.81 3.81 -9.33
C ALA A 75 5.85 4.13 -10.49
N LEU A 76 5.61 3.15 -11.36
CA LEU A 76 4.64 3.25 -12.45
C LEU A 76 3.22 3.46 -11.93
N TYR A 77 2.81 2.68 -10.92
CA TYR A 77 1.45 2.75 -10.37
C TYR A 77 1.18 4.08 -9.68
N GLY A 78 2.18 4.63 -8.99
CA GLY A 78 2.09 5.95 -8.35
C GLY A 78 1.97 7.09 -9.37
N ASP A 79 2.69 7.03 -10.48
CA ASP A 79 2.60 8.02 -11.56
C ASP A 79 1.20 8.01 -12.22
N LEU A 80 0.67 6.83 -12.55
CA LEU A 80 -0.66 6.72 -13.14
C LEU A 80 -1.76 7.13 -12.15
N SER A 81 -1.61 6.81 -10.87
CA SER A 81 -2.49 7.30 -9.80
C SER A 81 -2.50 8.82 -9.73
N ALA A 82 -1.32 9.46 -9.76
CA ALA A 82 -1.22 10.92 -9.72
C ALA A 82 -1.93 11.58 -10.92
N ARG A 83 -1.83 10.99 -12.12
CA ARG A 83 -2.56 11.47 -13.30
C ARG A 83 -4.08 11.37 -13.14
N ILE A 84 -4.58 10.28 -12.54
CA ILE A 84 -6.00 10.14 -12.22
C ILE A 84 -6.44 11.24 -11.25
N VAL A 85 -5.65 11.48 -10.17
CA VAL A 85 -5.93 12.54 -9.20
C VAL A 85 -6.02 13.91 -9.87
N THR A 86 -5.10 14.25 -10.78
CA THR A 86 -5.13 15.51 -11.54
C THR A 86 -6.43 15.66 -12.33
N ILE A 87 -6.88 14.61 -13.03
CA ILE A 87 -8.15 14.62 -13.77
C ILE A 87 -9.34 14.86 -12.83
N LEU A 88 -9.32 14.21 -11.66
CA LEU A 88 -10.40 14.37 -10.69
C LEU A 88 -10.42 15.78 -10.07
N GLN A 89 -9.26 16.38 -9.81
CA GLN A 89 -9.14 17.74 -9.30
C GLN A 89 -9.62 18.80 -10.31
N ASP A 90 -9.54 18.51 -11.61
CA ASP A 90 -10.12 19.39 -12.65
C ASP A 90 -11.66 19.33 -12.71
N LEU A 91 -12.26 18.21 -12.30
CA LEU A 91 -13.70 17.96 -12.45
C LEU A 91 -14.50 18.18 -11.16
N PHE A 92 -13.87 18.05 -10.01
CA PHE A 92 -14.56 18.07 -8.71
C PHE A 92 -13.96 19.12 -7.77
N PRO A 93 -14.79 19.79 -6.96
CA PRO A 93 -14.34 20.88 -6.09
C PRO A 93 -13.39 20.40 -4.98
N ARG A 94 -13.58 19.17 -4.49
CA ARG A 94 -12.72 18.56 -3.46
C ARG A 94 -12.48 17.08 -3.79
N VAL A 95 -11.24 16.63 -3.64
CA VAL A 95 -10.81 15.25 -3.91
C VAL A 95 -9.99 14.76 -2.72
N GLU A 96 -10.40 13.66 -2.10
CA GLU A 96 -9.62 12.94 -1.11
C GLU A 96 -8.92 11.75 -1.77
N ILE A 97 -7.61 11.68 -1.66
CA ILE A 97 -6.81 10.53 -2.08
C ILE A 97 -6.89 9.47 -0.97
N TYR A 98 -7.85 8.56 -1.08
CA TYR A 98 -8.07 7.52 -0.07
C TYR A 98 -7.04 6.38 -0.17
N SER A 99 -6.72 5.95 -1.41
CA SER A 99 -5.68 4.96 -1.69
C SER A 99 -5.01 5.23 -3.05
N ILE A 100 -4.15 4.33 -3.51
CA ILE A 100 -3.49 4.45 -4.83
C ILE A 100 -4.48 4.30 -6.01
N ASP A 101 -5.62 3.67 -5.79
CA ASP A 101 -6.64 3.33 -6.80
C ASP A 101 -8.05 3.81 -6.48
N GLU A 102 -8.28 4.33 -5.26
CA GLU A 102 -9.57 4.84 -4.81
C GLU A 102 -9.48 6.31 -4.40
N ASN A 103 -10.38 7.14 -4.93
CA ASN A 103 -10.47 8.55 -4.59
C ASN A 103 -11.92 8.92 -4.28
N PHE A 104 -12.15 9.57 -3.14
CA PHE A 104 -13.44 10.20 -2.88
C PHE A 104 -13.49 11.58 -3.51
N VAL A 105 -14.64 11.94 -4.05
CA VAL A 105 -14.90 13.25 -4.67
C VAL A 105 -16.14 13.87 -4.05
N ASP A 106 -16.12 15.19 -3.91
CA ASP A 106 -17.27 15.96 -3.48
C ASP A 106 -18.23 16.19 -4.65
N LEU A 107 -19.48 15.85 -4.45
CA LEU A 107 -20.54 16.01 -5.44
C LEU A 107 -21.52 17.14 -5.05
N GLU A 108 -21.30 17.79 -3.90
CA GLU A 108 -22.16 18.86 -3.41
C GLU A 108 -22.05 20.07 -4.33
N GLY A 109 -23.19 20.65 -4.68
CA GLY A 109 -23.26 21.81 -5.59
C GLY A 109 -23.15 21.48 -7.08
N LEU A 110 -22.85 20.25 -7.48
CA LEU A 110 -22.84 19.86 -8.88
C LEU A 110 -24.27 19.77 -9.44
N LYS A 111 -24.48 20.32 -10.64
CA LYS A 111 -25.78 20.29 -11.33
C LYS A 111 -26.23 18.87 -11.67
N ASP A 112 -25.29 18.05 -12.14
CA ASP A 112 -25.50 16.63 -12.46
C ASP A 112 -24.32 15.78 -11.99
N PRO A 113 -24.36 15.27 -10.74
CA PRO A 113 -23.31 14.43 -10.19
C PRO A 113 -23.07 13.14 -10.94
N LEU A 114 -24.13 12.56 -11.55
CA LEU A 114 -24.01 11.31 -12.31
C LEU A 114 -23.23 11.55 -13.61
N ALA A 115 -23.59 12.60 -14.35
CA ALA A 115 -22.89 12.99 -15.58
C ALA A 115 -21.41 13.32 -15.28
N ALA A 116 -21.11 14.03 -14.20
CA ALA A 116 -19.73 14.34 -13.79
C ALA A 116 -18.90 13.06 -13.52
N CYS A 117 -19.49 12.07 -12.83
CA CYS A 117 -18.80 10.79 -12.60
C CYS A 117 -18.63 9.97 -13.88
N LEU A 118 -19.57 10.01 -14.81
CA LEU A 118 -19.43 9.38 -16.13
C LEU A 118 -18.33 10.05 -16.95
N GLU A 119 -18.28 11.39 -16.95
CA GLU A 119 -17.21 12.16 -17.60
C GLU A 119 -15.84 11.83 -17.01
N ALA A 120 -15.70 11.82 -15.69
CA ALA A 120 -14.45 11.45 -15.01
C ALA A 120 -13.96 10.06 -15.46
N ARG A 121 -14.85 9.07 -15.48
CA ARG A 121 -14.52 7.72 -15.95
C ARG A 121 -14.03 7.71 -17.40
N GLN A 122 -14.73 8.45 -18.27
CA GLN A 122 -14.38 8.53 -19.69
C GLN A 122 -13.02 9.20 -19.88
N ARG A 123 -12.77 10.33 -19.23
CA ARG A 123 -11.47 11.02 -19.28
C ARG A 123 -10.33 10.16 -18.75
N ILE A 124 -10.50 9.48 -17.60
CA ILE A 124 -9.50 8.58 -17.04
C ILE A 124 -9.20 7.43 -18.02
N LEU A 125 -10.23 6.82 -18.60
CA LEU A 125 -10.03 5.76 -19.59
C LEU A 125 -9.31 6.28 -20.85
N GLN A 126 -9.68 7.44 -21.36
CA GLN A 126 -9.12 8.01 -22.58
C GLN A 126 -7.68 8.51 -22.38
N TRP A 127 -7.40 9.21 -21.27
CA TRP A 127 -6.12 9.89 -21.07
C TRP A 127 -5.09 9.06 -20.31
N VAL A 128 -5.54 8.14 -19.43
CA VAL A 128 -4.67 7.30 -18.61
C VAL A 128 -4.73 5.83 -19.02
N GLY A 129 -5.81 5.40 -19.69
CA GLY A 129 -6.01 4.01 -20.11
C GLY A 129 -6.50 3.07 -18.99
N ILE A 130 -6.90 3.60 -17.83
CA ILE A 130 -7.34 2.83 -16.68
C ILE A 130 -8.87 2.77 -16.61
N PRO A 131 -9.50 1.59 -16.70
CA PRO A 131 -10.95 1.47 -16.50
C PRO A 131 -11.31 1.69 -15.03
N CYS A 132 -12.37 2.46 -14.76
CA CYS A 132 -12.83 2.78 -13.41
C CYS A 132 -14.31 2.43 -13.24
N CYS A 133 -14.71 2.17 -11.98
CA CYS A 133 -16.10 2.20 -11.53
C CYS A 133 -16.31 3.41 -10.61
N ALA A 134 -17.57 3.86 -10.50
CA ALA A 134 -17.93 4.92 -9.58
C ALA A 134 -19.16 4.52 -8.75
N GLY A 135 -19.10 4.84 -7.46
CA GLY A 135 -20.22 4.73 -6.54
C GLY A 135 -20.58 6.09 -5.98
N LEU A 136 -21.85 6.47 -6.02
CA LEU A 136 -22.37 7.72 -5.49
C LEU A 136 -23.27 7.45 -4.29
N GLY A 137 -23.24 8.31 -3.28
CA GLY A 137 -24.09 8.18 -2.10
C GLY A 137 -24.20 9.46 -1.28
N ALA A 138 -25.13 9.48 -0.32
CA ALA A 138 -25.24 10.54 0.65
C ALA A 138 -24.10 10.52 1.68
N THR A 139 -23.46 9.38 1.86
CA THR A 139 -22.37 9.16 2.80
C THR A 139 -21.21 8.42 2.11
N ARG A 140 -20.04 8.45 2.73
CA ARG A 140 -18.84 7.72 2.21
C ARG A 140 -19.08 6.21 2.16
N THR A 141 -19.73 5.64 3.18
CA THR A 141 -20.08 4.21 3.21
C THR A 141 -21.04 3.84 2.10
N LEU A 142 -22.07 4.66 1.81
CA LEU A 142 -22.96 4.44 0.69
C LEU A 142 -22.24 4.57 -0.66
N ALA A 143 -21.33 5.54 -0.81
CA ALA A 143 -20.52 5.65 -2.03
C ALA A 143 -19.66 4.39 -2.26
N LYS A 144 -19.05 3.82 -1.20
CA LYS A 144 -18.31 2.54 -1.30
C LYS A 144 -19.23 1.35 -1.62
N ALA A 145 -20.40 1.26 -1.00
CA ALA A 145 -21.40 0.24 -1.33
C ALA A 145 -21.85 0.35 -2.79
N GLY A 146 -22.08 1.59 -3.28
CA GLY A 146 -22.39 1.86 -4.68
C GLY A 146 -21.29 1.40 -5.64
N ASN A 147 -20.04 1.67 -5.32
CA ASN A 147 -18.91 1.20 -6.13
C ASN A 147 -18.82 -0.35 -6.18
N LYS A 148 -19.07 -1.03 -5.05
CA LYS A 148 -19.14 -2.49 -5.02
C LYS A 148 -20.23 -3.01 -5.93
N LEU A 149 -21.44 -2.45 -5.88
CA LEU A 149 -22.56 -2.83 -6.73
C LEU A 149 -22.30 -2.52 -8.21
N ALA A 150 -21.70 -1.36 -8.52
CA ALA A 150 -21.28 -1.02 -9.89
C ALA A 150 -20.30 -2.07 -10.45
N LYS A 151 -19.30 -2.50 -9.66
CA LYS A 151 -18.36 -3.55 -10.06
C LYS A 151 -19.06 -4.90 -10.30
N ASP A 152 -20.00 -5.28 -9.45
CA ASP A 152 -20.69 -6.56 -9.57
C ASP A 152 -21.67 -6.58 -10.75
N GLN A 153 -22.34 -5.46 -11.03
CA GLN A 153 -23.17 -5.30 -12.22
C GLN A 153 -22.35 -5.30 -13.51
N SER A 154 -21.20 -4.62 -13.53
CA SER A 154 -20.32 -4.58 -14.71
C SER A 154 -19.73 -5.95 -15.06
N LYS A 155 -19.57 -6.86 -14.08
CA LYS A 155 -19.16 -8.25 -14.35
C LYS A 155 -20.26 -9.08 -15.00
N ARG A 156 -21.53 -8.75 -14.76
CA ARG A 156 -22.72 -9.48 -15.28
C ARG A 156 -23.19 -8.94 -16.63
N ALA A 157 -22.83 -7.70 -16.97
CA ALA A 157 -23.32 -7.05 -18.17
C ALA A 157 -22.46 -7.42 -19.40
N VAL A 158 -23.14 -7.81 -20.49
CA VAL A 158 -22.51 -8.08 -21.79
C VAL A 158 -21.91 -6.80 -22.40
N HIS A 159 -22.41 -5.61 -22.01
CA HIS A 159 -21.95 -4.29 -22.43
C HIS A 159 -21.57 -3.46 -21.19
N ALA A 160 -20.34 -3.61 -20.73
CA ALA A 160 -19.86 -3.06 -19.46
C ALA A 160 -19.76 -1.51 -19.36
N GLY A 161 -20.08 -0.77 -20.42
CA GLY A 161 -19.87 0.68 -20.48
C GLY A 161 -20.79 1.52 -19.60
N SER A 162 -22.07 1.20 -19.52
CA SER A 162 -23.12 2.03 -18.89
C SER A 162 -23.35 1.73 -17.40
N LEU A 163 -23.01 0.54 -16.91
CA LEU A 163 -23.31 0.10 -15.56
C LEU A 163 -22.17 0.32 -14.54
N ALA A 164 -21.10 0.98 -14.93
CA ALA A 164 -19.94 1.20 -14.06
C ALA A 164 -20.10 2.40 -13.09
N VAL A 165 -21.30 3.01 -13.04
CA VAL A 165 -21.66 4.05 -12.08
C VAL A 165 -22.95 3.63 -11.36
N PHE A 166 -22.96 3.66 -10.03
CA PHE A 166 -24.11 3.26 -9.24
C PHE A 166 -24.40 4.28 -8.13
N HIS A 167 -25.63 4.78 -8.11
CA HIS A 167 -26.13 5.61 -7.02
C HIS A 167 -26.70 4.72 -5.90
N ALA A 168 -26.01 4.70 -4.77
CA ALA A 168 -26.42 3.93 -3.59
C ALA A 168 -27.29 4.78 -2.66
N THR A 169 -28.38 4.16 -2.21
CA THR A 169 -29.26 4.66 -1.16
C THR A 169 -29.41 3.61 -0.06
N ALA A 170 -29.90 4.01 1.11
CA ALA A 170 -30.14 3.06 2.18
C ALA A 170 -31.04 1.89 1.75
N GLN A 171 -31.98 2.14 0.81
CA GLN A 171 -32.93 1.12 0.33
C GLN A 171 -32.31 0.15 -0.68
N ASN A 172 -31.50 0.63 -1.64
CA ASN A 172 -31.00 -0.22 -2.72
C ASN A 172 -29.73 -0.97 -2.39
N VAL A 173 -29.09 -0.69 -1.23
CA VAL A 173 -27.95 -1.47 -0.70
C VAL A 173 -28.36 -2.56 0.30
N ASN A 174 -29.66 -2.69 0.61
CA ASN A 174 -30.18 -3.59 1.64
C ASN A 174 -29.67 -5.02 1.51
N ALA A 175 -29.61 -5.56 0.29
CA ALA A 175 -29.18 -6.93 0.01
C ALA A 175 -27.65 -7.13 -0.04
N LEU A 176 -26.86 -6.06 0.15
CA LEU A 176 -25.40 -6.18 0.20
C LEU A 176 -24.99 -7.06 1.38
N ALA A 177 -24.14 -8.06 1.14
CA ALA A 177 -23.64 -8.90 2.21
C ALA A 177 -22.90 -8.07 3.26
N VAL A 178 -23.08 -8.36 4.54
CA VAL A 178 -22.50 -7.57 5.64
C VAL A 178 -20.97 -7.55 5.58
N GLU A 179 -20.34 -8.60 5.10
CA GLU A 179 -18.89 -8.69 4.88
C GLU A 179 -18.36 -7.76 3.77
N ASP A 180 -19.23 -7.32 2.86
CA ASP A 180 -18.93 -6.36 1.80
C ASP A 180 -19.14 -4.89 2.23
N VAL A 181 -19.66 -4.66 3.43
CA VAL A 181 -19.82 -3.33 4.00
C VAL A 181 -18.47 -2.79 4.44
N TRP A 182 -18.17 -1.55 4.08
CA TRP A 182 -16.94 -0.89 4.46
C TRP A 182 -16.72 -0.86 5.97
N GLY A 183 -15.54 -1.33 6.43
CA GLY A 183 -15.20 -1.43 7.85
C GLY A 183 -15.62 -2.75 8.52
N VAL A 184 -16.36 -3.62 7.82
CA VAL A 184 -16.67 -4.97 8.28
C VAL A 184 -15.63 -5.96 7.77
N GLY A 185 -14.62 -6.25 8.60
CA GLY A 185 -13.64 -7.31 8.32
C GLY A 185 -14.16 -8.69 8.73
N ARG A 186 -13.44 -9.75 8.30
CA ARG A 186 -13.83 -11.16 8.55
C ARG A 186 -14.28 -11.42 10.00
N ARG A 187 -13.55 -10.94 11.00
CA ARG A 187 -13.89 -11.16 12.42
C ARG A 187 -15.21 -10.49 12.82
N TYR A 188 -15.49 -9.31 12.30
CA TYR A 188 -16.77 -8.65 12.53
C TYR A 188 -17.89 -9.35 11.78
N ALA A 189 -17.67 -9.77 10.54
CA ALA A 189 -18.66 -10.53 9.76
C ALA A 189 -19.04 -11.85 10.46
N GLU A 190 -18.07 -12.61 10.97
CA GLU A 190 -18.31 -13.84 11.73
C GLU A 190 -19.12 -13.59 13.01
N ARG A 191 -18.81 -12.53 13.79
CA ARG A 191 -19.55 -12.17 15.00
C ARG A 191 -20.96 -11.69 14.70
N LEU A 192 -21.13 -10.83 13.70
CA LEU A 192 -22.44 -10.34 13.24
C LEU A 192 -23.32 -11.47 12.73
N ALA A 193 -22.74 -12.42 11.98
CA ALA A 193 -23.46 -13.62 11.54
C ALA A 193 -23.96 -14.48 12.71
N GLY A 194 -23.20 -14.55 13.83
CA GLY A 194 -23.62 -15.20 15.08
C GLY A 194 -24.82 -14.52 15.74
N GLU A 195 -25.03 -13.22 15.50
CA GLU A 195 -26.21 -12.45 15.93
C GLU A 195 -27.36 -12.43 14.88
N GLY A 196 -27.22 -13.20 13.78
CA GLY A 196 -28.21 -13.24 12.69
C GLY A 196 -28.09 -12.11 11.67
N VAL A 197 -27.09 -11.24 11.79
CA VAL A 197 -26.85 -10.09 10.90
C VAL A 197 -26.02 -10.53 9.69
N ARG A 198 -26.64 -10.60 8.52
CA ARG A 198 -26.03 -11.10 7.28
C ARG A 198 -25.95 -10.08 6.16
N THR A 199 -26.76 -9.03 6.23
CA THR A 199 -26.87 -8.00 5.20
C THR A 199 -26.62 -6.60 5.75
N ALA A 200 -26.41 -5.64 4.85
CA ALA A 200 -26.32 -4.23 5.21
C ALA A 200 -27.61 -3.72 5.88
N ALA A 201 -28.78 -4.26 5.46
CA ALA A 201 -30.07 -3.95 6.08
C ALA A 201 -30.12 -4.43 7.53
N ASP A 202 -29.67 -5.67 7.80
CA ASP A 202 -29.66 -6.22 9.15
C ASP A 202 -28.76 -5.37 10.06
N LEU A 203 -27.54 -5.01 9.59
CA LEU A 203 -26.63 -4.14 10.32
C LEU A 203 -27.25 -2.75 10.56
N ALA A 204 -27.87 -2.17 9.54
CA ALA A 204 -28.56 -0.90 9.67
C ALA A 204 -29.72 -0.93 10.67
N ALA A 205 -30.41 -2.05 10.83
CA ALA A 205 -31.56 -2.22 11.73
C ALA A 205 -31.17 -2.36 13.21
N LEU A 206 -29.92 -2.74 13.53
CA LEU A 206 -29.48 -2.88 14.93
C LEU A 206 -29.59 -1.56 15.70
N PRO A 207 -29.83 -1.58 17.02
CA PRO A 207 -29.68 -0.40 17.86
C PRO A 207 -28.26 0.13 17.84
N THR A 208 -28.07 1.43 17.62
CA THR A 208 -26.74 2.04 17.49
C THR A 208 -25.90 1.88 18.76
N ASP A 209 -26.55 1.97 19.94
CA ASP A 209 -25.86 1.77 21.23
C ASP A 209 -25.35 0.34 21.39
N HIS A 210 -26.09 -0.67 20.91
CA HIS A 210 -25.65 -2.06 20.85
C HIS A 210 -24.39 -2.19 19.99
N VAL A 211 -24.43 -1.66 18.75
CA VAL A 211 -23.27 -1.69 17.84
C VAL A 211 -22.07 -0.97 18.45
N ARG A 212 -22.29 0.18 19.09
CA ARG A 212 -21.22 0.95 19.73
C ARG A 212 -20.58 0.20 20.90
N ALA A 213 -21.40 -0.44 21.75
CA ALA A 213 -20.91 -1.18 22.91
C ALA A 213 -20.14 -2.44 22.55
N HIS A 214 -20.59 -3.20 21.53
CA HIS A 214 -20.02 -4.51 21.20
C HIS A 214 -18.98 -4.47 20.09
N TYR A 215 -19.05 -3.49 19.18
CA TYR A 215 -18.19 -3.38 17.98
C TYR A 215 -17.38 -2.10 17.92
N GLY A 216 -17.67 -1.14 18.80
CA GLY A 216 -16.96 0.12 18.89
C GLY A 216 -17.51 1.23 18.00
N VAL A 217 -17.00 2.45 18.22
CA VAL A 217 -17.49 3.68 17.59
C VAL A 217 -17.33 3.69 16.06
N VAL A 218 -16.31 3.00 15.53
CA VAL A 218 -16.03 2.98 14.07
C VAL A 218 -17.16 2.26 13.35
N LEU A 219 -17.56 1.05 13.82
CA LEU A 219 -18.65 0.32 13.19
C LEU A 219 -19.99 0.99 13.41
N ALA A 220 -20.23 1.63 14.56
CA ALA A 220 -21.43 2.42 14.80
C ALA A 220 -21.56 3.61 13.81
N ARG A 221 -20.46 4.29 13.48
CA ARG A 221 -20.46 5.31 12.43
C ARG A 221 -20.77 4.74 11.05
N THR A 222 -20.15 3.60 10.68
CA THR A 222 -20.47 2.89 9.43
C THR A 222 -21.96 2.53 9.36
N GLN A 223 -22.56 2.05 10.45
CA GLN A 223 -23.98 1.77 10.55
C GLN A 223 -24.85 3.01 10.31
N MET A 224 -24.50 4.13 10.95
CA MET A 224 -25.23 5.40 10.75
C MET A 224 -25.11 5.88 9.29
N GLU A 225 -23.94 5.74 8.68
CA GLU A 225 -23.73 6.08 7.27
C GLU A 225 -24.52 5.20 6.31
N LEU A 226 -24.74 3.90 6.62
CA LEU A 226 -25.65 3.03 5.86
C LEU A 226 -27.09 3.54 5.89
N ARG A 227 -27.50 4.21 6.97
CA ARG A 227 -28.81 4.86 7.10
C ARG A 227 -28.88 6.22 6.37
N GLY A 228 -27.77 6.66 5.77
CA GLY A 228 -27.69 7.96 5.10
C GLY A 228 -27.32 9.14 5.99
N ILE A 229 -26.91 8.88 7.25
CA ILE A 229 -26.48 9.91 8.22
C ILE A 229 -24.95 10.08 8.10
N PRO A 230 -24.43 11.21 7.56
CA PRO A 230 -22.99 11.38 7.38
C PRO A 230 -22.28 11.53 8.73
N CYS A 231 -21.24 10.74 8.93
CA CYS A 231 -20.43 10.71 10.16
C CYS A 231 -18.99 11.17 9.95
N SER A 232 -18.55 11.31 8.70
CA SER A 232 -17.20 11.79 8.34
C SER A 232 -17.27 12.66 7.09
N ASP A 233 -16.42 13.69 7.04
CA ASP A 233 -16.19 14.47 5.83
C ASP A 233 -14.96 13.95 5.07
N LEU A 234 -14.65 14.57 3.91
CA LEU A 234 -13.44 14.26 3.14
C LEU A 234 -12.19 14.69 3.89
N GLU A 235 -11.19 13.84 3.91
CA GLU A 235 -9.86 14.11 4.45
C GLU A 235 -8.98 14.66 3.31
N LEU A 236 -8.89 16.00 3.21
CA LEU A 236 -8.16 16.67 2.11
C LEU A 236 -6.66 16.73 2.37
N GLU A 237 -6.24 16.66 3.63
CA GLU A 237 -4.85 16.66 4.04
C GLU A 237 -4.44 15.26 4.52
N GLU A 238 -3.24 14.82 4.12
CA GLU A 238 -2.71 13.55 4.65
C GLU A 238 -2.48 13.72 6.16
N PRO A 239 -3.11 12.90 7.03
CA PRO A 239 -2.92 13.02 8.47
C PRO A 239 -1.44 12.80 8.82
N GLU A 240 -0.96 13.53 9.82
CA GLU A 240 0.42 13.36 10.29
C GLU A 240 0.68 11.91 10.68
N ARG A 241 1.69 11.31 10.08
CA ARG A 241 2.08 9.94 10.40
C ARG A 241 2.75 9.91 11.76
N LYS A 242 2.22 9.11 12.65
CA LYS A 242 2.78 8.88 13.99
C LYS A 242 4.01 7.96 13.98
N GLN A 243 4.16 7.17 12.92
CA GLN A 243 5.27 6.24 12.75
C GLN A 243 5.57 5.96 11.27
N LEU A 244 6.80 5.55 10.99
CA LEU A 244 7.26 5.13 9.69
C LEU A 244 7.89 3.74 9.80
N VAL A 245 7.28 2.74 9.18
CA VAL A 245 7.67 1.34 9.30
C VAL A 245 8.13 0.80 7.95
N VAL A 246 9.27 0.11 7.93
CA VAL A 246 9.78 -0.64 6.77
C VAL A 246 10.06 -2.07 7.21
N SER A 247 9.36 -3.02 6.60
CA SER A 247 9.48 -4.45 6.91
C SER A 247 9.32 -5.31 5.67
N ARG A 248 9.82 -6.52 5.73
CA ARG A 248 9.61 -7.52 4.68
C ARG A 248 9.56 -8.93 5.27
N THR A 249 8.77 -9.77 4.61
CA THR A 249 8.92 -11.22 4.71
C THR A 249 10.05 -11.63 3.78
N PHE A 250 11.03 -12.37 4.28
CA PHE A 250 12.16 -12.84 3.50
C PHE A 250 11.71 -13.98 2.58
N GLY A 251 12.10 -13.94 1.31
CA GLY A 251 11.77 -15.00 0.34
C GLY A 251 12.31 -16.36 0.79
N ARG A 252 13.54 -16.37 1.31
CA ARG A 252 14.14 -17.48 2.07
C ARG A 252 14.39 -17.02 3.49
N GLU A 253 14.38 -17.95 4.42
CA GLU A 253 14.80 -17.68 5.79
C GLU A 253 16.25 -17.22 5.80
N VAL A 254 16.56 -16.23 6.64
CA VAL A 254 17.89 -15.66 6.79
C VAL A 254 18.43 -15.92 8.19
N THR A 255 19.66 -16.37 8.29
CA THR A 255 20.35 -16.59 9.56
C THR A 255 20.89 -15.29 10.13
N ASP A 256 21.43 -14.40 9.26
CA ASP A 256 21.83 -13.04 9.63
C ASP A 256 20.92 -12.00 8.98
N PRO A 257 20.02 -11.37 9.73
CA PRO A 257 19.10 -10.36 9.22
C PRO A 257 19.71 -8.94 9.15
N MET A 258 20.97 -8.76 9.58
CA MET A 258 21.58 -7.43 9.73
C MET A 258 21.60 -6.60 8.48
N GLU A 259 21.91 -7.21 7.34
CA GLU A 259 21.95 -6.52 6.06
C GLU A 259 20.55 -6.09 5.60
N ALA A 260 19.55 -6.96 5.79
CA ALA A 260 18.16 -6.63 5.49
C ALA A 260 17.67 -5.47 6.36
N LEU A 261 17.93 -5.52 7.67
CA LEU A 261 17.57 -4.46 8.62
C LEU A 261 18.29 -3.15 8.32
N ALA A 262 19.57 -3.19 7.89
CA ALA A 262 20.30 -2.01 7.44
C ALA A 262 19.66 -1.37 6.21
N THR A 263 19.21 -2.20 5.26
CA THR A 263 18.47 -1.74 4.08
C THR A 263 17.14 -1.10 4.48
N PHE A 264 16.38 -1.72 5.38
CA PHE A 264 15.11 -1.16 5.89
C PHE A 264 15.32 0.16 6.61
N CYS A 265 16.36 0.25 7.44
CA CYS A 265 16.77 1.46 8.13
C CYS A 265 17.04 2.61 7.13
N SER A 266 17.85 2.36 6.10
CA SER A 266 18.20 3.36 5.09
C SER A 266 16.96 3.85 4.32
N VAL A 267 16.06 2.93 3.95
CA VAL A 267 14.79 3.28 3.31
C VAL A 267 13.88 4.08 4.23
N ALA A 268 13.82 3.73 5.53
CA ALA A 268 13.03 4.46 6.51
C ALA A 268 13.56 5.89 6.69
N CYS A 269 14.89 6.06 6.86
CA CYS A 269 15.51 7.37 7.02
C CYS A 269 15.37 8.25 5.76
N GLU A 270 15.52 7.66 4.56
CA GLU A 270 15.27 8.40 3.30
C GLU A 270 13.84 8.95 3.23
N LYS A 271 12.84 8.11 3.60
CA LYS A 271 11.43 8.54 3.64
C LYS A 271 11.17 9.60 4.70
N LEU A 272 11.83 9.48 5.86
CA LEU A 272 11.75 10.44 6.96
C LEU A 272 12.23 11.83 6.51
N ARG A 273 13.44 11.90 5.91
CA ARG A 273 14.01 13.14 5.38
C ARG A 273 13.18 13.76 4.25
N LYS A 274 12.66 12.96 3.32
CA LYS A 274 11.75 13.45 2.26
C LYS A 274 10.48 14.12 2.79
N ARG A 275 10.11 13.84 4.05
CA ARG A 275 8.96 14.45 4.74
C ARG A 275 9.36 15.60 5.66
N GLY A 276 10.64 15.97 5.70
CA GLY A 276 11.14 16.96 6.64
C GLY A 276 11.00 16.57 8.11
N GLN A 277 10.94 15.26 8.40
CA GLN A 277 10.70 14.74 9.76
C GLN A 277 11.96 14.14 10.38
N ALA A 278 12.02 14.12 11.71
CA ALA A 278 13.00 13.42 12.53
C ALA A 278 12.30 12.44 13.48
N ALA A 279 12.97 11.36 13.87
CA ALA A 279 12.44 10.35 14.77
C ALA A 279 13.03 10.47 16.17
N GLY A 280 12.17 10.48 17.20
CA GLY A 280 12.57 10.49 18.60
C GLY A 280 12.83 9.09 19.16
N ALA A 281 12.37 8.04 18.49
CA ALA A 281 12.64 6.65 18.90
C ALA A 281 12.58 5.70 17.70
N LEU A 282 13.15 4.52 17.89
CA LEU A 282 13.02 3.43 16.91
C LEU A 282 12.72 2.11 17.62
N TRP A 283 12.17 1.17 16.87
CA TRP A 283 12.00 -0.22 17.25
C TRP A 283 12.38 -1.15 16.11
N VAL A 284 12.87 -2.32 16.48
CA VAL A 284 13.28 -3.39 15.56
C VAL A 284 12.59 -4.65 16.00
N TRP A 285 12.16 -5.48 15.07
CA TRP A 285 11.63 -6.81 15.37
C TRP A 285 12.08 -7.85 14.37
N LEU A 286 12.09 -9.09 14.82
CA LEU A 286 12.34 -10.29 14.03
C LEU A 286 11.34 -11.37 14.40
N ASP A 287 10.87 -12.09 13.37
CA ASP A 287 9.94 -13.20 13.51
C ASP A 287 10.54 -14.47 12.91
N GLY A 288 10.32 -15.60 13.55
CA GLY A 288 10.52 -16.93 13.00
C GLY A 288 9.52 -17.29 11.90
N ASN A 289 9.47 -18.56 11.53
CA ASN A 289 8.57 -19.05 10.49
C ASN A 289 7.35 -19.77 11.08
N PRO A 290 6.19 -19.11 11.18
CA PRO A 290 5.00 -19.72 11.77
C PRO A 290 4.48 -20.92 10.96
N PHE A 291 4.81 -21.01 9.66
CA PHE A 291 4.43 -22.16 8.82
C PHE A 291 5.26 -23.43 9.12
N LYS A 292 6.36 -23.30 9.84
CA LYS A 292 7.18 -24.41 10.34
C LYS A 292 6.97 -24.69 11.83
N GLY A 293 5.96 -24.06 12.43
CA GLY A 293 5.70 -24.17 13.87
C GLY A 293 6.59 -23.28 14.73
N ASP A 294 7.41 -22.42 14.13
CA ASP A 294 8.23 -21.46 14.86
C ASP A 294 7.42 -20.20 15.16
N SER A 295 7.04 -20.04 16.42
CA SER A 295 6.26 -18.90 16.93
C SER A 295 7.14 -17.77 17.49
N PHE A 296 8.46 -17.79 17.24
CA PHE A 296 9.35 -16.75 17.72
C PHE A 296 8.92 -15.38 17.24
N HIS A 297 8.77 -14.48 18.17
CA HIS A 297 8.59 -13.05 17.94
C HIS A 297 9.34 -12.28 19.01
N ALA A 298 10.26 -11.42 18.61
CA ALA A 298 10.91 -10.50 19.52
C ALA A 298 11.03 -9.10 18.93
N SER A 299 10.83 -8.11 19.77
CA SER A 299 11.00 -6.70 19.42
C SER A 299 11.79 -5.96 20.51
N ARG A 300 12.54 -4.94 20.11
CA ARG A 300 13.26 -4.04 20.99
C ARG A 300 13.09 -2.62 20.51
N ALA A 301 12.94 -1.70 21.45
CA ALA A 301 12.82 -0.27 21.17
C ALA A 301 13.91 0.51 21.91
N SER A 302 14.27 1.67 21.39
CA SER A 302 15.18 2.60 22.03
C SER A 302 14.81 4.03 21.65
N PRO A 303 14.71 4.96 22.60
CA PRO A 303 14.65 6.38 22.29
C PRO A 303 16.01 6.84 21.76
N PHE A 304 15.99 7.94 21.02
CA PHE A 304 17.18 8.73 20.71
C PHE A 304 17.33 9.85 21.74
N PRO A 305 18.56 10.20 22.13
CA PRO A 305 18.81 11.35 23.02
C PRO A 305 18.25 12.65 22.44
N PHE A 306 18.32 12.80 21.11
CA PHE A 306 17.76 13.90 20.34
C PHE A 306 17.05 13.36 19.08
N PRO A 307 15.89 13.90 18.66
CA PRO A 307 15.22 13.41 17.46
C PRO A 307 16.15 13.54 16.23
N THR A 308 16.37 12.43 15.56
CA THR A 308 17.38 12.31 14.49
C THR A 308 16.79 11.90 13.15
N GLN A 309 17.45 12.31 12.06
CA GLN A 309 17.23 11.86 10.69
C GLN A 309 18.52 11.27 10.09
N ASP A 310 19.61 11.18 10.89
CA ASP A 310 20.87 10.61 10.45
C ASP A 310 20.81 9.10 10.35
N THR A 311 20.96 8.60 9.12
CA THR A 311 20.95 7.15 8.85
C THR A 311 22.05 6.41 9.60
N GLY A 312 23.20 7.02 9.83
CA GLY A 312 24.31 6.42 10.54
C GLY A 312 23.99 6.16 12.03
N GLU A 313 23.37 7.12 12.69
CA GLU A 313 22.94 7.01 14.08
C GLU A 313 21.85 5.96 14.25
N VAL A 314 20.79 6.03 13.41
CA VAL A 314 19.70 5.06 13.41
C VAL A 314 20.25 3.65 13.16
N LEU A 315 21.16 3.47 12.20
CA LEU A 315 21.74 2.17 11.87
C LEU A 315 22.59 1.59 13.02
N ARG A 316 23.37 2.40 13.74
CA ARG A 316 24.10 1.93 14.94
C ARG A 316 23.12 1.38 15.99
N THR A 317 22.02 2.08 16.21
CA THR A 317 20.99 1.65 17.16
C THR A 317 20.25 0.40 16.68
N VAL A 318 19.91 0.31 15.40
CA VAL A 318 19.31 -0.90 14.79
C VAL A 318 20.21 -2.12 15.03
N ARG A 319 21.52 -1.99 14.75
CA ARG A 319 22.48 -3.10 14.95
C ARG A 319 22.54 -3.57 16.40
N ARG A 320 22.59 -2.65 17.35
CA ARG A 320 22.62 -2.95 18.77
C ARG A 320 21.35 -3.71 19.21
N LEU A 321 20.17 -3.23 18.81
CA LEU A 321 18.90 -3.84 19.17
C LEU A 321 18.70 -5.20 18.48
N ALA A 322 19.03 -5.31 17.19
CA ALA A 322 18.94 -6.56 16.46
C ALA A 322 19.86 -7.64 17.05
N LYS A 323 21.10 -7.28 17.43
CA LYS A 323 22.01 -8.20 18.13
C LYS A 323 21.38 -8.71 19.43
N SER A 324 20.78 -7.84 20.23
CA SER A 324 20.10 -8.25 21.47
C SER A 324 18.94 -9.21 21.24
N ILE A 325 18.21 -9.07 20.12
CA ILE A 325 17.15 -10.02 19.73
C ILE A 325 17.76 -11.37 19.33
N MET A 326 18.83 -11.35 18.51
CA MET A 326 19.53 -12.57 18.07
C MET A 326 20.12 -13.34 19.24
N ASP A 327 20.80 -12.65 20.17
CA ASP A 327 21.37 -13.26 21.40
C ASP A 327 20.27 -13.87 22.30
N GLN A 328 19.05 -13.33 22.30
CA GLN A 328 17.92 -13.92 22.99
C GLN A 328 17.41 -15.19 22.29
N ALA A 329 17.31 -15.16 20.95
CA ALA A 329 16.88 -16.28 20.16
C ALA A 329 17.82 -17.49 20.33
N ASP A 330 19.12 -17.26 20.31
CA ASP A 330 20.15 -18.29 20.46
C ASP A 330 20.10 -18.98 21.85
N ARG A 331 19.87 -18.19 22.92
CA ARG A 331 19.81 -18.71 24.29
C ARG A 331 18.52 -19.44 24.63
N GLY A 332 17.40 -19.05 23.99
CA GLY A 332 16.08 -19.52 24.43
C GLY A 332 15.50 -20.66 23.59
N GLN A 333 15.70 -20.68 22.31
CA GLN A 333 14.99 -21.59 21.39
C GLN A 333 15.89 -22.20 20.29
N GLY A 334 17.17 -21.82 20.24
CA GLY A 334 18.08 -22.31 19.19
C GLY A 334 17.63 -21.90 17.77
N ILE A 335 17.00 -20.72 17.63
CA ILE A 335 16.48 -20.26 16.35
C ILE A 335 17.64 -19.92 15.43
N GLN A 336 17.73 -20.64 14.33
CA GLN A 336 18.82 -20.51 13.37
C GLN A 336 18.47 -19.59 12.18
N ALA A 337 17.19 -19.23 11.99
CA ALA A 337 16.78 -18.45 10.83
C ALA A 337 15.48 -17.66 11.06
N TYR A 338 15.41 -16.47 10.47
CA TYR A 338 14.29 -15.56 10.57
C TYR A 338 13.51 -15.51 9.25
N LYS A 339 12.18 -15.42 9.34
CA LYS A 339 11.27 -15.35 8.18
C LYS A 339 10.82 -13.93 7.87
N ARG A 340 10.75 -13.06 8.88
CA ARG A 340 10.31 -11.67 8.71
C ARG A 340 11.07 -10.76 9.68
N GLY A 341 11.24 -9.50 9.28
CA GLY A 341 11.79 -8.48 10.16
C GLY A 341 11.49 -7.09 9.68
N GLY A 342 11.74 -6.12 10.54
CA GLY A 342 11.48 -4.73 10.20
C GLY A 342 12.06 -3.72 11.17
N VAL A 343 12.05 -2.48 10.72
CA VAL A 343 12.46 -1.28 11.46
C VAL A 343 11.30 -0.29 11.45
N GLY A 344 10.95 0.24 12.61
CA GLY A 344 9.95 1.28 12.78
C GLY A 344 10.54 2.52 13.45
N LEU A 345 10.33 3.68 12.87
CA LEU A 345 10.66 4.98 13.43
C LEU A 345 9.40 5.58 14.05
N THR A 346 9.49 6.08 15.28
CA THR A 346 8.35 6.61 16.05
C THR A 346 8.70 7.93 16.72
N ASN A 347 7.70 8.54 17.39
CA ASN A 347 7.84 9.88 17.97
C ASN A 347 8.36 10.86 16.89
N LEU A 348 7.64 10.87 15.75
CA LEU A 348 8.01 11.71 14.62
C LEU A 348 7.70 13.16 14.94
N VAL A 349 8.66 14.04 14.65
CA VAL A 349 8.54 15.50 14.80
C VAL A 349 9.03 16.17 13.52
N GLN A 350 8.59 17.40 13.26
CA GLN A 350 9.17 18.19 12.16
C GLN A 350 10.63 18.48 12.47
N ALA A 351 11.51 18.27 11.49
CA ALA A 351 12.95 18.39 11.70
C ALA A 351 13.37 19.84 12.10
N GLU A 352 12.62 20.82 11.62
CA GLU A 352 12.86 22.24 11.93
C GLU A 352 12.32 22.64 13.32
N ALA A 353 11.33 21.89 13.85
CA ALA A 353 10.70 22.18 15.14
C ALA A 353 11.32 21.40 16.31
N ARG A 354 12.48 20.77 16.12
CA ARG A 354 13.18 20.04 17.19
C ARG A 354 13.71 21.02 18.25
N GLN A 355 13.31 20.79 19.49
CA GLN A 355 13.83 21.56 20.59
C GLN A 355 15.19 21.00 21.03
N ALA A 356 16.24 21.80 20.90
CA ALA A 356 17.55 21.44 21.40
C ALA A 356 17.57 21.47 22.95
N ASP A 357 18.25 20.50 23.55
CA ASP A 357 18.59 20.47 24.97
C ASP A 357 19.95 21.20 25.15
N LEU A 358 20.25 21.63 26.38
CA LEU A 358 21.51 22.28 26.73
C LEU A 358 22.74 21.38 26.45
N PHE A 359 22.56 20.05 26.48
CA PHE A 359 23.64 19.07 26.38
C PHE A 359 23.59 18.24 25.09
N VAL A 360 22.45 18.20 24.44
CA VAL A 360 22.23 17.34 23.26
C VAL A 360 21.52 18.14 22.18
N GLY A 361 22.10 18.18 21.00
CA GLY A 361 21.57 18.88 19.83
C GLY A 361 21.78 18.11 18.53
N PRO A 362 21.38 18.70 17.40
CA PRO A 362 21.54 18.09 16.10
C PRO A 362 23.02 17.92 15.73
N ASN A 363 23.35 16.79 15.12
CA ASN A 363 24.66 16.62 14.49
C ASN A 363 24.63 17.22 13.08
N GLU A 364 24.89 18.54 12.98
CA GLU A 364 24.84 19.27 11.73
C GLU A 364 25.71 18.67 10.61
N LYS A 365 26.88 18.13 10.95
CA LYS A 365 27.78 17.52 9.97
C LYS A 365 27.15 16.25 9.38
N ALA A 366 26.53 15.43 10.21
CA ALA A 366 25.84 14.22 9.77
C ALA A 366 24.62 14.59 8.90
N GLU A 367 23.83 15.59 9.29
CA GLU A 367 22.66 16.04 8.54
C GLU A 367 23.06 16.61 7.17
N ARG A 368 24.11 17.43 7.07
CA ARG A 368 24.66 17.91 5.79
C ARG A 368 25.12 16.75 4.91
N THR A 369 25.78 15.73 5.49
CA THR A 369 26.21 14.54 4.76
C THR A 369 25.01 13.78 4.19
N MET A 370 23.93 13.62 4.97
CA MET A 370 22.70 12.96 4.49
C MET A 370 22.01 13.76 3.39
N ALA A 371 21.98 15.09 3.48
CA ALA A 371 21.42 15.93 2.42
C ALA A 371 22.18 15.79 1.10
N VAL A 372 23.53 15.78 1.14
CA VAL A 372 24.36 15.55 -0.05
C VAL A 372 24.15 14.16 -0.64
N LEU A 373 24.04 13.12 0.22
CA LEU A 373 23.74 11.75 -0.21
C LEU A 373 22.40 11.69 -0.93
N ASP A 374 21.37 12.32 -0.39
CA ASP A 374 20.05 12.36 -1.00
C ASP A 374 20.06 13.12 -2.35
N GLN A 375 20.80 14.24 -2.46
CA GLN A 375 20.97 14.98 -3.72
C GLN A 375 21.67 14.14 -4.80
N ILE A 376 22.73 13.41 -4.45
CA ILE A 376 23.43 12.51 -5.39
C ILE A 376 22.46 11.42 -5.87
N ASN A 377 21.72 10.80 -4.96
CA ASN A 377 20.75 9.76 -5.31
C ASN A 377 19.55 10.28 -6.12
N ALA A 378 19.13 11.52 -5.90
CA ALA A 378 18.10 12.16 -6.72
C ALA A 378 18.59 12.44 -8.14
N LYS A 379 19.83 12.91 -8.29
CA LYS A 379 20.42 13.29 -9.59
C LYS A 379 20.86 12.09 -10.43
N PHE A 380 21.51 11.11 -9.82
CA PHE A 380 22.15 9.99 -10.52
C PHE A 380 21.41 8.66 -10.39
N GLY A 381 20.29 8.66 -9.68
CA GLY A 381 19.48 7.48 -9.44
C GLY A 381 19.64 6.91 -8.03
N ARG A 382 18.55 6.36 -7.53
CA ARG A 382 18.46 5.81 -6.17
C ARG A 382 19.47 4.68 -5.97
N GLY A 383 20.30 4.79 -4.91
CA GLY A 383 21.30 3.79 -4.56
C GLY A 383 22.66 4.01 -5.22
N THR A 384 22.89 5.17 -5.86
CA THR A 384 24.22 5.57 -6.37
C THR A 384 25.23 5.70 -5.23
N VAL A 385 24.80 6.27 -4.10
CA VAL A 385 25.59 6.34 -2.86
C VAL A 385 24.73 5.85 -1.70
N GLY A 386 25.33 5.11 -0.78
CA GLY A 386 24.64 4.60 0.41
C GLY A 386 25.56 4.49 1.61
N VAL A 387 24.96 4.23 2.78
CA VAL A 387 25.71 3.91 4.01
C VAL A 387 26.17 2.46 3.90
N GLY A 388 27.42 2.16 4.27
CA GLY A 388 28.02 0.84 4.13
C GLY A 388 27.19 -0.31 4.73
N ASN A 389 27.26 -1.50 4.14
CA ASN A 389 26.47 -2.71 4.45
C ASN A 389 24.96 -2.59 4.16
N VAL A 390 24.57 -1.78 3.19
CA VAL A 390 23.18 -1.69 2.71
C VAL A 390 23.09 -2.32 1.32
N GLY A 391 22.13 -3.22 1.11
CA GLY A 391 21.92 -3.94 -0.14
C GLY A 391 21.37 -3.08 -1.28
N TRP A 392 22.03 -1.95 -1.62
CA TRP A 392 21.64 -1.09 -2.72
C TRP A 392 22.29 -1.52 -4.04
N ARG A 393 21.57 -1.38 -5.15
CA ARG A 393 22.18 -1.42 -6.49
C ARG A 393 22.89 -0.11 -6.76
N VAL A 394 24.14 -0.18 -7.14
CA VAL A 394 24.84 0.94 -7.78
C VAL A 394 24.52 0.93 -9.27
N GLY A 395 23.98 2.04 -9.75
CA GLY A 395 23.78 2.32 -11.16
C GLY A 395 22.62 1.60 -11.83
N GLY A 396 21.95 2.27 -12.76
CA GLY A 396 20.83 1.80 -13.56
C GLY A 396 21.18 0.72 -14.59
N ALA A 397 21.91 -0.31 -14.18
CA ALA A 397 22.16 -1.48 -15.02
C ALA A 397 20.84 -2.22 -15.25
N ARG A 398 20.51 -2.48 -16.51
CA ARG A 398 19.42 -3.33 -16.95
C ARG A 398 19.55 -4.70 -16.28
N LEU A 399 18.42 -5.36 -16.04
CA LEU A 399 18.41 -6.77 -15.65
C LEU A 399 19.20 -7.57 -16.71
N GLY A 400 20.39 -8.07 -16.33
CA GLY A 400 21.28 -8.83 -17.23
C GLY A 400 22.65 -8.22 -17.52
N GLU A 401 22.87 -6.93 -17.25
CA GLU A 401 24.23 -6.35 -17.38
C GLU A 401 25.01 -6.54 -16.06
N GLN A 402 26.11 -7.25 -16.14
CA GLN A 402 27.09 -7.38 -15.05
C GLN A 402 27.76 -6.01 -14.84
N SER A 403 27.35 -5.26 -13.82
CA SER A 403 28.18 -4.15 -13.34
C SER A 403 29.36 -4.77 -12.59
N ASN A 404 30.60 -4.43 -12.97
CA ASN A 404 31.83 -4.88 -12.32
C ASN A 404 32.05 -4.32 -10.91
N VAL A 405 31.04 -3.77 -10.27
CA VAL A 405 31.09 -3.31 -8.88
C VAL A 405 30.46 -4.39 -8.00
N THR A 406 31.31 -5.22 -7.43
CA THR A 406 30.94 -6.22 -6.43
C THR A 406 30.59 -5.52 -5.13
N ILE A 407 29.32 -5.18 -4.92
CA ILE A 407 28.82 -4.90 -3.57
C ILE A 407 28.48 -6.27 -3.00
N ASN A 408 29.19 -6.68 -1.95
CA ASN A 408 28.98 -7.96 -1.23
C ASN A 408 27.67 -7.98 -0.42
N ALA A 409 26.60 -7.39 -0.94
CA ALA A 409 25.30 -7.40 -0.31
C ALA A 409 24.58 -8.71 -0.63
N GLN A 410 24.47 -9.59 0.35
CA GLN A 410 23.84 -10.91 0.20
C GLN A 410 22.31 -10.83 0.16
N TRP A 411 21.70 -9.80 0.76
CA TRP A 411 20.25 -9.65 0.81
C TRP A 411 19.75 -8.48 -0.04
N ARG A 412 18.79 -8.76 -0.90
CA ARG A 412 18.01 -7.77 -1.67
C ARG A 412 16.64 -8.33 -2.02
N PRO A 413 15.60 -7.48 -2.12
CA PRO A 413 14.33 -7.93 -2.69
C PRO A 413 14.55 -8.37 -4.14
N ILE A 414 14.12 -9.60 -4.45
CA ILE A 414 14.20 -10.15 -5.79
C ILE A 414 12.91 -9.79 -6.52
N LEU A 415 13.03 -9.17 -7.69
CA LEU A 415 11.92 -8.83 -8.59
C LEU A 415 12.24 -9.44 -9.96
N HIS A 416 11.65 -10.61 -10.23
CA HIS A 416 11.98 -11.39 -11.43
C HIS A 416 11.31 -10.86 -12.70
N SER A 417 10.16 -10.21 -12.57
CA SER A 417 9.29 -9.82 -13.69
C SER A 417 8.86 -8.35 -13.59
N LEU A 418 9.81 -7.48 -13.17
CA LEU A 418 9.56 -6.04 -13.09
C LEU A 418 9.44 -5.45 -14.49
N SER A 419 8.35 -4.74 -14.75
CA SER A 419 8.17 -3.97 -15.98
C SER A 419 9.12 -2.77 -16.05
N PRO A 420 9.42 -2.24 -17.25
CA PRO A 420 10.17 -0.99 -17.39
C PRO A 420 9.49 0.18 -16.69
N SER A 421 10.26 1.23 -16.39
CA SER A 421 9.74 2.47 -15.79
C SER A 421 9.24 3.43 -16.88
N TYR A 422 8.25 3.00 -17.63
CA TYR A 422 7.74 3.62 -18.86
C TYR A 422 7.52 5.15 -18.80
N THR A 423 7.08 5.67 -17.65
CA THR A 423 6.70 7.08 -17.51
C THR A 423 7.69 7.90 -16.70
N THR A 424 8.59 7.24 -15.95
CA THR A 424 9.49 7.90 -15.00
C THR A 424 10.96 7.81 -15.41
N LYS A 425 11.26 7.15 -16.54
CA LYS A 425 12.62 7.01 -17.07
C LYS A 425 12.64 7.06 -18.59
N TRP A 426 13.29 8.07 -19.18
CA TRP A 426 13.34 8.29 -20.63
C TRP A 426 13.83 7.10 -21.44
N GLY A 427 14.86 6.38 -20.94
CA GLY A 427 15.39 5.19 -21.61
C GLY A 427 14.48 3.97 -21.64
N ASP A 428 13.40 4.00 -20.88
CA ASP A 428 12.42 2.91 -20.78
C ASP A 428 11.11 3.22 -21.54
N LEU A 429 11.04 4.37 -22.27
CA LEU A 429 9.90 4.70 -23.12
C LEU A 429 9.73 3.66 -24.24
N LEU A 430 8.46 3.35 -24.56
CA LEU A 430 8.14 2.47 -25.68
C LEU A 430 8.63 3.09 -26.98
N GLN A 431 9.45 2.36 -27.72
CA GLN A 431 9.84 2.74 -29.08
C GLN A 431 8.82 2.16 -30.06
N VAL A 432 8.18 3.03 -30.81
CA VAL A 432 7.34 2.63 -31.94
C VAL A 432 8.29 2.28 -33.10
N ARG A 433 8.21 1.05 -33.58
CA ARG A 433 8.90 0.60 -34.78
C ARG A 433 7.93 0.54 -35.93
#